data_cdbc1b227252f5e10f1ee1a8ea09e1b4
#
_entry.id   cdbc1b227252f5e10f1ee1a8ea09e1b4
#
_cell.length_a   1.000
_cell.length_b   1.000
_cell.length_c   1.000
_cell.angle_alpha   90.00
_cell.angle_beta   90.00
_cell.angle_gamma   90.00
#
_symmetry.space_group_name_H-M   'P 1'
#
loop_
_entity.id
_entity.type
_entity.pdbx_description
1 polymer ?
#
loop_
_entity_poly.entity_id
_entity_poly.type
_entity_poly.pdbx_seq_one_letter_code
_entity_poly.pdbx_strand_id
1 'polypeptide(L)'
;MNQQWLLARTPPAGWPTDGDFQWIASKIPEPGPGQCLTETLYLSLDPYQWGRRRSGTESPGSVCHGRTVSRVLQSRHPDYQPGDYLFNTNGWQRVGLTGAGISDFGYMHPRRLDPELAPLSSALGVMGMLGLTAYAGMIVQCQPNAGETVVVSAASGGVGQIAGQLAKLAGARVVGVAGDPKKVAFCKERLGFDECVSHLDPDYPEALRAACPDGIDVYFENVGGKVFEGVLPRLNTKARITLCGMIAQYGDSGGQSPRDVWLAAGEPFFRSQKIQIHPLFVGDFVDSHQAEFLALMGDYLRQQKVIYLEDFRPGLEVAPAAFGEMLRGGNFGKTLVVVKDPSPR
;
A
#
# COMPACT_ATOMS: atom_id res chain seq x y z
N MET A 1 -8.39 -5.15 29.48
CA MET A 1 -8.12 -6.30 28.57
C MET A 1 -7.76 -5.74 27.21
N ASN A 2 -6.76 -6.33 26.55
CA ASN A 2 -6.38 -6.02 25.16
C ASN A 2 -7.20 -6.89 24.21
N GLN A 3 -7.99 -6.31 23.34
CA GLN A 3 -8.71 -7.00 22.27
C GLN A 3 -7.84 -7.07 21.04
N GLN A 4 -7.78 -8.24 20.40
CA GLN A 4 -6.87 -8.48 19.28
C GLN A 4 -7.35 -9.60 18.35
N TRP A 5 -6.93 -9.52 17.10
CA TRP A 5 -7.07 -10.58 16.11
C TRP A 5 -5.77 -11.38 15.99
N LEU A 6 -5.88 -12.68 16.20
CA LEU A 6 -4.80 -13.63 15.93
C LEU A 6 -5.01 -14.27 14.56
N LEU A 7 -3.90 -14.65 13.92
CA LEU A 7 -3.94 -15.58 12.80
C LEU A 7 -4.31 -16.97 13.34
N ALA A 8 -5.46 -17.51 12.95
CA ALA A 8 -5.95 -18.78 13.49
C ALA A 8 -5.20 -19.99 12.89
N ARG A 9 -4.78 -19.88 11.63
CA ARG A 9 -4.06 -20.92 10.88
C ARG A 9 -3.24 -20.30 9.75
N THR A 10 -2.31 -21.05 9.17
CA THR A 10 -1.73 -20.68 7.86
C THR A 10 -2.84 -20.84 6.81
N PRO A 11 -3.25 -19.74 6.12
CA PRO A 11 -4.36 -19.81 5.18
C PRO A 11 -4.02 -20.68 3.96
N PRO A 12 -4.98 -21.46 3.45
CA PRO A 12 -4.84 -22.17 2.18
C PRO A 12 -4.84 -21.22 0.98
N ALA A 13 -4.73 -21.74 -0.22
CA ALA A 13 -4.99 -20.99 -1.45
C ALA A 13 -6.41 -20.39 -1.41
N GLY A 14 -6.55 -19.18 -1.94
CA GLY A 14 -7.81 -18.42 -1.92
C GLY A 14 -7.69 -17.08 -1.21
N TRP A 15 -8.84 -16.44 -1.03
CA TRP A 15 -8.98 -15.18 -0.32
C TRP A 15 -9.31 -15.41 1.16
N PRO A 16 -9.10 -14.41 2.04
CA PRO A 16 -9.40 -14.53 3.46
C PRO A 16 -10.83 -14.98 3.74
N THR A 17 -10.96 -15.85 4.73
CA THR A 17 -12.22 -16.33 5.30
C THR A 17 -12.24 -16.08 6.80
N ASP A 18 -13.41 -16.12 7.43
CA ASP A 18 -13.55 -15.93 8.87
C ASP A 18 -12.74 -16.95 9.68
N GLY A 19 -12.55 -18.17 9.15
CA GLY A 19 -11.77 -19.23 9.81
C GLY A 19 -10.26 -18.99 9.83
N ASP A 20 -9.75 -17.95 9.17
CA ASP A 20 -8.33 -17.60 9.18
C ASP A 20 -7.96 -16.68 10.34
N PHE A 21 -8.96 -16.13 11.05
CA PHE A 21 -8.79 -15.15 12.12
C PHE A 21 -9.50 -15.57 13.40
N GLN A 22 -8.91 -15.24 14.54
CA GLN A 22 -9.48 -15.50 15.85
C GLN A 22 -9.49 -14.24 16.71
N TRP A 23 -10.68 -13.82 17.15
CA TRP A 23 -10.82 -12.71 18.08
C TRP A 23 -10.62 -13.17 19.52
N ILE A 24 -9.69 -12.52 20.23
CA ILE A 24 -9.43 -12.81 21.63
C ILE A 24 -9.29 -11.56 22.49
N ALA A 25 -9.37 -11.73 23.80
CA ALA A 25 -8.99 -10.74 24.79
C ALA A 25 -7.82 -11.29 25.63
N SER A 26 -6.75 -10.51 25.73
CA SER A 26 -5.56 -10.84 26.51
C SER A 26 -5.27 -9.81 27.61
N LYS A 27 -4.31 -10.10 28.48
CA LYS A 27 -3.78 -9.10 29.42
C LYS A 27 -3.07 -7.98 28.65
N ILE A 28 -3.24 -6.74 29.08
CA ILE A 28 -2.46 -5.60 28.57
C ILE A 28 -0.99 -5.82 28.96
N PRO A 29 -0.04 -5.76 28.02
CA PRO A 29 1.38 -5.93 28.34
C PRO A 29 1.92 -4.72 29.11
N GLU A 30 3.00 -4.92 29.86
CA GLU A 30 3.75 -3.84 30.52
C GLU A 30 5.03 -3.55 29.74
N PRO A 31 5.38 -2.25 29.53
CA PRO A 31 6.59 -1.91 28.81
C PRO A 31 7.85 -2.23 29.63
N GLY A 32 8.79 -2.96 29.03
CA GLY A 32 10.13 -3.18 29.54
C GLY A 32 11.06 -1.98 29.30
N PRO A 33 12.33 -2.06 29.73
CA PRO A 33 13.34 -1.03 29.42
C PRO A 33 13.47 -0.82 27.90
N GLY A 34 13.49 0.46 27.47
CA GLY A 34 13.55 0.83 26.06
C GLY A 34 12.26 0.59 25.27
N GLN A 35 11.13 0.34 25.94
CA GLN A 35 9.82 0.13 25.31
C GLN A 35 8.81 1.17 25.77
N CYS A 36 7.77 1.36 24.95
CA CYS A 36 6.55 2.06 25.35
C CYS A 36 5.31 1.21 25.05
N LEU A 37 4.29 1.36 25.88
CA LEU A 37 2.94 0.86 25.64
C LEU A 37 2.17 1.89 24.85
N THR A 38 1.55 1.47 23.75
CA THR A 38 0.86 2.37 22.84
C THR A 38 -0.58 1.88 22.58
N GLU A 39 -1.52 2.83 22.46
CA GLU A 39 -2.90 2.60 22.09
C GLU A 39 -3.09 2.84 20.60
N THR A 40 -3.58 1.85 19.88
CA THR A 40 -3.82 1.94 18.44
C THR A 40 -4.99 2.87 18.15
N LEU A 41 -4.75 3.87 17.30
CA LEU A 41 -5.77 4.79 16.77
C LEU A 41 -6.22 4.34 15.39
N TYR A 42 -5.26 4.14 14.49
CA TYR A 42 -5.50 3.67 13.13
C TYR A 42 -4.68 2.43 12.84
N LEU A 43 -5.28 1.49 12.11
CA LEU A 43 -4.63 0.28 11.61
C LEU A 43 -4.66 0.29 10.08
N SER A 44 -3.52 0.02 9.46
CA SER A 44 -3.36 -0.12 8.02
C SER A 44 -3.70 -1.54 7.55
N LEU A 45 -4.58 -1.65 6.57
CA LEU A 45 -4.80 -2.89 5.84
C LEU A 45 -4.07 -2.80 4.48
N ASP A 46 -3.17 -3.76 4.21
CA ASP A 46 -2.30 -3.76 3.03
C ASP A 46 -2.26 -5.14 2.38
N PRO A 47 -2.31 -5.23 1.03
CA PRO A 47 -2.38 -6.52 0.32
C PRO A 47 -1.23 -7.48 0.63
N TYR A 48 0.01 -6.99 0.86
CA TYR A 48 1.17 -7.83 1.17
C TYR A 48 0.98 -8.67 2.44
N GLN A 49 0.14 -8.23 3.39
CA GLN A 49 -0.17 -8.97 4.62
C GLN A 49 -0.76 -10.36 4.31
N TRP A 50 -1.52 -10.49 3.22
CA TRP A 50 -2.07 -11.79 2.81
C TRP A 50 -0.97 -12.76 2.35
N GLY A 51 -0.04 -12.28 1.55
CA GLY A 51 1.13 -13.08 1.14
C GLY A 51 1.95 -13.59 2.33
N ARG A 52 2.19 -12.73 3.34
CA ARG A 52 2.91 -13.11 4.57
C ARG A 52 2.20 -14.21 5.35
N ARG A 53 0.87 -14.14 5.47
CA ARG A 53 0.06 -15.16 6.17
C ARG A 53 0.09 -16.48 5.43
N ARG A 54 -0.09 -16.46 4.13
CA ARG A 54 -0.08 -17.67 3.28
C ARG A 54 1.29 -18.33 3.17
N SER A 55 2.37 -17.56 3.17
CA SER A 55 3.75 -18.11 3.14
C SER A 55 4.21 -18.69 4.46
N GLY A 56 3.43 -18.55 5.54
CA GLY A 56 3.85 -18.96 6.89
C GLY A 56 4.86 -18.02 7.55
N THR A 57 5.16 -16.86 6.94
CA THR A 57 6.02 -15.83 7.55
C THR A 57 5.36 -15.25 8.81
N GLU A 58 4.04 -15.21 8.85
CA GLU A 58 3.24 -14.87 10.03
C GLU A 58 2.71 -16.17 10.63
N SER A 59 3.05 -16.46 11.88
CA SER A 59 2.77 -17.74 12.51
C SER A 59 1.34 -17.79 13.07
N PRO A 60 0.63 -18.92 12.97
CA PRO A 60 -0.63 -19.13 13.69
C PRO A 60 -0.47 -18.89 15.19
N GLY A 61 -1.50 -18.29 15.81
CA GLY A 61 -1.50 -17.88 17.22
C GLY A 61 -0.83 -16.53 17.49
N SER A 62 -0.15 -15.91 16.50
CA SER A 62 0.38 -14.56 16.65
C SER A 62 -0.67 -13.49 16.36
N VAL A 63 -0.49 -12.30 16.93
CA VAL A 63 -1.30 -11.11 16.56
C VAL A 63 -1.09 -10.82 15.08
N CYS A 64 -2.19 -10.67 14.34
CA CYS A 64 -2.11 -10.34 12.92
C CYS A 64 -1.27 -9.09 12.69
N HIS A 65 -0.28 -9.19 11.83
CA HIS A 65 0.60 -8.08 11.49
C HIS A 65 -0.15 -6.91 10.86
N GLY A 66 0.23 -5.71 11.21
CA GLY A 66 -0.25 -4.47 10.60
C GLY A 66 0.43 -3.24 11.17
N ARG A 67 0.64 -2.23 10.31
CA ARG A 67 1.14 -0.93 10.75
C ARG A 67 0.05 -0.12 11.36
N THR A 68 0.44 0.70 12.32
CA THR A 68 -0.49 1.48 13.11
C THR A 68 -0.01 2.91 13.30
N VAL A 69 -0.96 3.79 13.51
CA VAL A 69 -0.75 5.04 14.22
C VAL A 69 -1.31 4.86 15.61
N SER A 70 -0.51 5.19 16.60
CA SER A 70 -0.81 4.91 18.00
C SER A 70 -0.45 6.10 18.89
N ARG A 71 -1.09 6.19 20.07
CA ARG A 71 -0.74 7.14 21.12
C ARG A 71 -0.01 6.42 22.24
N VAL A 72 1.09 6.99 22.73
CA VAL A 72 1.83 6.45 23.88
C VAL A 72 1.02 6.60 25.16
N LEU A 73 0.80 5.49 25.86
CA LEU A 73 0.13 5.46 27.17
C LEU A 73 1.11 5.46 28.34
N GLN A 74 2.17 4.66 28.20
CA GLN A 74 3.26 4.53 29.19
C GLN A 74 4.57 4.37 28.45
N SER A 75 5.65 4.93 28.99
CA SER A 75 6.96 4.84 28.36
C SER A 75 8.08 4.54 29.37
N ARG A 76 8.97 3.66 28.91
CA ARG A 76 10.34 3.44 29.42
C ARG A 76 11.36 3.56 28.28
N HIS A 77 10.94 4.19 27.16
CA HIS A 77 11.75 4.49 26.00
C HIS A 77 12.40 5.87 26.16
N PRO A 78 13.67 6.06 25.77
CA PRO A 78 14.36 7.36 25.96
C PRO A 78 13.73 8.50 25.14
N ASP A 79 13.21 8.19 23.95
CA ASP A 79 12.78 9.20 22.97
C ASP A 79 11.28 9.45 22.92
N TYR A 80 10.45 8.58 23.55
CA TYR A 80 8.99 8.68 23.48
C TYR A 80 8.38 8.91 24.86
N GLN A 81 7.37 9.78 24.94
CA GLN A 81 6.69 10.14 26.18
C GLN A 81 5.20 9.85 26.12
N PRO A 82 4.52 9.62 27.25
CA PRO A 82 3.06 9.53 27.28
C PRO A 82 2.41 10.74 26.62
N GLY A 83 1.46 10.47 25.72
CA GLY A 83 0.79 11.48 24.89
C GLY A 83 1.35 11.62 23.47
N ASP A 84 2.60 11.20 23.22
CA ASP A 84 3.16 11.22 21.86
C ASP A 84 2.34 10.35 20.89
N TYR A 85 2.23 10.79 19.65
CA TYR A 85 1.70 9.98 18.55
C TYR A 85 2.85 9.34 17.79
N LEU A 86 2.72 8.04 17.50
CA LEU A 86 3.74 7.26 16.81
C LEU A 86 3.17 6.56 15.58
N PHE A 87 3.95 6.56 14.50
CA PHE A 87 3.88 5.50 13.51
C PHE A 87 4.64 4.29 14.06
N ASN A 88 3.98 3.15 14.13
CA ASN A 88 4.56 1.91 14.69
C ASN A 88 3.92 0.64 14.09
N THR A 89 4.10 -0.51 14.74
CA THR A 89 3.63 -1.81 14.25
C THR A 89 2.97 -2.61 15.38
N ASN A 90 1.88 -2.08 15.93
CA ASN A 90 1.12 -2.83 16.96
C ASN A 90 0.47 -4.11 16.41
N GLY A 91 0.20 -4.18 15.11
CA GLY A 91 -0.65 -5.24 14.56
C GLY A 91 -2.14 -5.00 14.84
N TRP A 92 -2.94 -6.02 14.59
CA TRP A 92 -4.41 -5.95 14.71
C TRP A 92 -4.86 -6.08 16.17
N GLN A 93 -4.52 -5.07 16.98
CA GLN A 93 -4.85 -5.04 18.42
C GLN A 93 -5.04 -3.62 18.94
N ARG A 94 -5.73 -3.47 20.05
CA ARG A 94 -6.03 -2.17 20.65
C ARG A 94 -4.84 -1.53 21.32
N VAL A 95 -3.97 -2.32 21.96
CA VAL A 95 -2.74 -1.82 22.57
C VAL A 95 -1.59 -2.75 22.25
N GLY A 96 -0.40 -2.21 22.10
CA GLY A 96 0.81 -2.96 21.77
C GLY A 96 2.06 -2.30 22.35
N LEU A 97 3.19 -3.00 22.22
CA LEU A 97 4.50 -2.49 22.61
C LEU A 97 5.28 -2.00 21.38
N THR A 98 6.07 -0.95 21.57
CA THR A 98 6.99 -0.41 20.58
C THR A 98 8.35 -0.16 21.23
N GLY A 99 9.45 -0.35 20.50
CA GLY A 99 10.80 -0.11 20.97
C GLY A 99 11.67 -1.37 21.08
N ALA A 100 12.54 -1.45 22.07
CA ALA A 100 13.55 -2.50 22.17
C ALA A 100 12.98 -3.92 22.07
N GLY A 101 13.50 -4.71 21.12
CA GLY A 101 13.08 -6.09 20.88
C GLY A 101 11.72 -6.26 20.17
N ILE A 102 11.06 -5.17 19.78
CA ILE A 102 9.82 -5.21 19.00
C ILE A 102 10.17 -5.00 17.53
N SER A 103 9.74 -5.93 16.67
CA SER A 103 10.04 -5.87 15.24
C SER A 103 9.23 -4.77 14.54
N ASP A 104 9.89 -3.97 13.72
CA ASP A 104 9.27 -3.02 12.78
C ASP A 104 9.10 -3.61 11.37
N PHE A 105 9.56 -4.85 11.17
CA PHE A 105 9.52 -5.60 9.91
C PHE A 105 10.27 -4.94 8.73
N GLY A 106 11.07 -3.89 8.97
CA GLY A 106 11.97 -3.28 7.97
C GLY A 106 11.28 -2.56 6.81
N TYR A 107 10.01 -2.13 6.97
CA TYR A 107 9.32 -1.41 5.89
C TYR A 107 9.36 0.12 6.04
N MET A 108 9.31 0.64 7.22
CA MET A 108 9.61 2.01 7.66
C MET A 108 9.87 1.99 9.15
N HIS A 109 10.79 2.84 9.60
CA HIS A 109 11.12 2.94 11.02
C HIS A 109 10.00 3.61 11.82
N PRO A 110 9.75 3.16 13.07
CA PRO A 110 8.90 3.87 14.00
C PRO A 110 9.36 5.33 14.15
N ARG A 111 8.40 6.24 14.21
CA ARG A 111 8.69 7.66 14.38
C ARG A 111 7.59 8.40 15.09
N ARG A 112 7.94 9.50 15.76
CA ARG A 112 6.97 10.44 16.32
C ARG A 112 6.25 11.17 15.18
N LEU A 113 4.96 11.38 15.37
CA LEU A 113 4.09 12.13 14.46
C LEU A 113 3.67 13.44 15.13
N ASP A 114 3.61 14.49 14.34
CA ASP A 114 3.11 15.79 14.77
C ASP A 114 1.74 16.01 14.11
N PRO A 115 0.64 16.03 14.88
CA PRO A 115 -0.71 16.24 14.34
C PRO A 115 -0.93 17.64 13.75
N GLU A 116 -0.09 18.63 14.08
CA GLU A 116 -0.16 19.99 13.52
C GLU A 116 0.40 20.05 12.09
N LEU A 117 1.25 19.11 11.71
CA LEU A 117 1.87 19.05 10.37
C LEU A 117 0.98 18.36 9.34
N ALA A 118 0.28 17.30 9.72
CA ALA A 118 -0.59 16.54 8.84
C ALA A 118 -1.57 15.66 9.63
N PRO A 119 -2.72 15.25 9.05
CA PRO A 119 -3.59 14.25 9.64
C PRO A 119 -2.80 12.99 10.01
N LEU A 120 -2.98 12.49 11.24
CA LEU A 120 -2.24 11.33 11.76
C LEU A 120 -2.37 10.09 10.85
N SER A 121 -3.56 9.86 10.27
CA SER A 121 -3.84 8.75 9.34
C SER A 121 -2.92 8.75 8.12
N SER A 122 -2.51 9.92 7.64
CA SER A 122 -1.63 10.08 6.47
C SER A 122 -0.31 9.31 6.60
N ALA A 123 0.16 9.09 7.84
CA ALA A 123 1.36 8.30 8.12
C ALA A 123 1.23 6.81 7.74
N LEU A 124 0.01 6.30 7.54
CA LEU A 124 -0.26 4.95 7.05
C LEU A 124 -0.52 4.89 5.53
N GLY A 125 -0.55 6.03 4.88
CA GLY A 125 -0.82 6.20 3.45
C GLY A 125 0.26 7.02 2.75
N VAL A 126 -0.12 8.26 2.41
CA VAL A 126 0.70 9.18 1.59
C VAL A 126 2.03 9.56 2.26
N MET A 127 2.08 9.70 3.58
CA MET A 127 3.29 9.95 4.37
C MET A 127 3.87 8.66 4.99
N GLY A 128 3.45 7.52 4.51
CA GLY A 128 3.84 6.20 4.99
C GLY A 128 4.47 5.32 3.92
N MET A 129 4.39 4.00 4.17
CA MET A 129 4.93 2.99 3.27
C MET A 129 4.41 3.13 1.83
N LEU A 130 3.14 3.46 1.63
CA LEU A 130 2.54 3.55 0.31
C LEU A 130 3.10 4.74 -0.48
N GLY A 131 3.28 5.88 0.18
CA GLY A 131 3.93 7.03 -0.41
C GLY A 131 5.39 6.77 -0.76
N LEU A 132 6.15 6.14 0.16
CA LEU A 132 7.54 5.74 -0.11
C LEU A 132 7.62 4.72 -1.26
N THR A 133 6.68 3.78 -1.35
CA THR A 133 6.59 2.84 -2.46
C THR A 133 6.36 3.55 -3.80
N ALA A 134 5.42 4.50 -3.84
CA ALA A 134 5.16 5.31 -5.04
C ALA A 134 6.38 6.16 -5.43
N TYR A 135 7.03 6.79 -4.44
CA TYR A 135 8.25 7.55 -4.62
C TYR A 135 9.39 6.69 -5.17
N ALA A 136 9.65 5.54 -4.55
CA ALA A 136 10.70 4.63 -4.98
C ALA A 136 10.49 4.15 -6.43
N GLY A 137 9.26 3.77 -6.78
CA GLY A 137 8.95 3.30 -8.13
C GLY A 137 8.99 4.40 -9.19
N MET A 138 8.43 5.57 -8.90
CA MET A 138 8.35 6.65 -9.89
C MET A 138 9.60 7.52 -9.94
N ILE A 139 10.10 7.97 -8.77
CA ILE A 139 11.18 8.96 -8.73
C ILE A 139 12.56 8.30 -8.76
N VAL A 140 12.73 7.14 -8.10
CA VAL A 140 14.03 6.49 -8.01
C VAL A 140 14.25 5.49 -9.15
N GLN A 141 13.27 4.61 -9.41
CA GLN A 141 13.43 3.53 -10.39
C GLN A 141 13.09 3.96 -11.82
N CYS A 142 11.84 4.35 -12.07
CA CYS A 142 11.38 4.56 -13.45
C CYS A 142 11.68 5.95 -14.01
N GLN A 143 11.73 6.99 -13.20
CA GLN A 143 12.12 8.36 -13.58
C GLN A 143 11.42 8.83 -14.88
N PRO A 144 10.08 8.95 -14.90
CA PRO A 144 9.38 9.36 -16.11
C PRO A 144 9.79 10.77 -16.56
N ASN A 145 9.91 10.98 -17.86
CA ASN A 145 10.22 12.27 -18.46
C ASN A 145 8.94 12.98 -18.95
N ALA A 146 9.05 14.29 -19.13
CA ALA A 146 7.98 15.06 -19.75
C ALA A 146 7.63 14.51 -21.14
N GLY A 147 6.33 14.32 -21.40
CA GLY A 147 5.82 13.79 -22.66
C GLY A 147 5.78 12.26 -22.75
N GLU A 148 6.41 11.51 -21.85
CA GLU A 148 6.26 10.06 -21.79
C GLU A 148 4.86 9.66 -21.30
N THR A 149 4.37 8.51 -21.75
CA THR A 149 3.11 7.93 -21.28
C THR A 149 3.36 6.95 -20.13
N VAL A 150 2.78 7.25 -18.96
CA VAL A 150 2.83 6.43 -17.76
C VAL A 150 1.47 5.77 -17.54
N VAL A 151 1.45 4.45 -17.42
CA VAL A 151 0.26 3.70 -16.99
C VAL A 151 0.41 3.25 -15.55
N VAL A 152 -0.65 3.42 -14.75
CA VAL A 152 -0.69 2.99 -13.34
C VAL A 152 -1.86 2.05 -13.14
N SER A 153 -1.59 0.80 -12.78
CA SER A 153 -2.66 -0.15 -12.38
C SER A 153 -3.09 0.05 -10.93
N ALA A 154 -4.34 -0.32 -10.60
CA ALA A 154 -5.00 0.03 -9.33
C ALA A 154 -4.86 1.53 -9.01
N ALA A 155 -5.13 2.37 -10.00
CA ALA A 155 -4.83 3.80 -10.03
C ALA A 155 -5.48 4.60 -8.88
N SER A 156 -6.66 4.22 -8.42
CA SER A 156 -7.37 4.84 -7.29
C SER A 156 -6.98 4.27 -5.93
N GLY A 157 -6.10 3.25 -5.88
CA GLY A 157 -5.65 2.60 -4.66
C GLY A 157 -4.60 3.40 -3.90
N GLY A 158 -4.22 2.93 -2.71
CA GLY A 158 -3.32 3.68 -1.82
C GLY A 158 -1.96 4.04 -2.41
N VAL A 159 -1.34 3.16 -3.22
CA VAL A 159 -0.07 3.47 -3.94
C VAL A 159 -0.36 4.16 -5.27
N GLY A 160 -1.33 3.64 -6.04
CA GLY A 160 -1.58 4.10 -7.42
C GLY A 160 -1.95 5.57 -7.51
N GLN A 161 -2.79 6.07 -6.58
CA GLN A 161 -3.18 7.48 -6.54
C GLN A 161 -1.98 8.42 -6.33
N ILE A 162 -0.94 7.98 -5.63
CA ILE A 162 0.27 8.78 -5.39
C ILE A 162 1.22 8.66 -6.59
N ALA A 163 1.46 7.43 -7.05
CA ALA A 163 2.37 7.15 -8.16
C ALA A 163 2.00 7.94 -9.43
N GLY A 164 0.71 7.97 -9.79
CA GLY A 164 0.25 8.74 -10.95
C GLY A 164 0.42 10.24 -10.79
N GLN A 165 0.16 10.79 -9.60
CA GLN A 165 0.38 12.22 -9.36
C GLN A 165 1.87 12.59 -9.38
N LEU A 166 2.77 11.74 -8.88
CA LEU A 166 4.22 11.94 -9.01
C LEU A 166 4.65 11.94 -10.49
N ALA A 167 4.09 11.06 -11.31
CA ALA A 167 4.32 11.05 -12.75
C ALA A 167 3.78 12.34 -13.43
N LYS A 168 2.59 12.83 -13.01
CA LYS A 168 2.07 14.13 -13.49
C LYS A 168 3.00 15.28 -13.14
N LEU A 169 3.55 15.31 -11.94
CA LEU A 169 4.51 16.34 -11.51
C LEU A 169 5.82 16.29 -12.30
N ALA A 170 6.18 15.12 -12.84
CA ALA A 170 7.32 14.97 -13.77
C ALA A 170 6.98 15.41 -15.20
N GLY A 171 5.74 15.82 -15.50
CA GLY A 171 5.31 16.27 -16.83
C GLY A 171 4.87 15.13 -17.75
N ALA A 172 4.72 13.92 -17.26
CA ALA A 172 4.26 12.78 -18.04
C ALA A 172 2.73 12.83 -18.31
N ARG A 173 2.32 12.20 -19.42
CA ARG A 173 0.93 11.82 -19.63
C ARG A 173 0.61 10.60 -18.77
N VAL A 174 -0.44 10.67 -17.95
CA VAL A 174 -0.79 9.59 -17.03
C VAL A 174 -2.13 8.96 -17.37
N VAL A 175 -2.14 7.65 -17.53
CA VAL A 175 -3.33 6.83 -17.76
C VAL A 175 -3.51 5.88 -16.58
N GLY A 176 -4.64 6.00 -15.89
CA GLY A 176 -5.03 5.11 -14.81
C GLY A 176 -5.73 3.86 -15.33
N VAL A 177 -5.56 2.73 -14.63
CA VAL A 177 -6.44 1.56 -14.76
C VAL A 177 -7.10 1.31 -13.41
N ALA A 178 -8.43 1.35 -13.37
CA ALA A 178 -9.22 1.19 -12.15
C ALA A 178 -10.37 0.19 -12.35
N GLY A 179 -11.18 -0.05 -11.33
CA GLY A 179 -12.32 -0.94 -11.40
C GLY A 179 -13.60 -0.23 -11.86
N ASP A 180 -14.38 0.26 -10.90
CA ASP A 180 -15.70 0.83 -11.18
C ASP A 180 -15.66 2.29 -11.69
N PRO A 181 -16.76 2.80 -12.27
CA PRO A 181 -16.83 4.16 -12.83
C PRO A 181 -16.48 5.28 -11.84
N LYS A 182 -16.79 5.12 -10.54
CA LYS A 182 -16.47 6.16 -9.54
C LYS A 182 -14.97 6.29 -9.34
N LYS A 183 -14.25 5.16 -9.39
CA LYS A 183 -12.79 5.13 -9.30
C LYS A 183 -12.15 5.76 -10.55
N VAL A 184 -12.71 5.46 -11.72
CA VAL A 184 -12.28 6.06 -13.00
C VAL A 184 -12.47 7.58 -12.96
N ALA A 185 -13.65 8.06 -12.58
CA ALA A 185 -13.94 9.48 -12.46
C ALA A 185 -13.01 10.17 -11.45
N PHE A 186 -12.79 9.56 -10.29
CA PHE A 186 -11.86 10.08 -9.26
C PHE A 186 -10.44 10.27 -9.80
N CYS A 187 -9.90 9.29 -10.54
CA CYS A 187 -8.57 9.42 -11.13
C CYS A 187 -8.47 10.60 -12.09
N LYS A 188 -9.47 10.82 -12.92
CA LYS A 188 -9.50 11.93 -13.89
C LYS A 188 -9.77 13.28 -13.24
N GLU A 189 -10.84 13.38 -12.45
CA GLU A 189 -11.38 14.64 -11.96
C GLU A 189 -10.65 15.17 -10.72
N ARG A 190 -10.14 14.27 -9.88
CA ARG A 190 -9.52 14.65 -8.62
C ARG A 190 -8.00 14.46 -8.62
N LEU A 191 -7.48 13.36 -9.19
CA LEU A 191 -6.04 13.13 -9.26
C LEU A 191 -5.37 13.79 -10.47
N GLY A 192 -6.15 14.31 -11.42
CA GLY A 192 -5.65 15.01 -12.60
C GLY A 192 -4.95 14.09 -13.63
N PHE A 193 -5.32 12.82 -13.67
CA PHE A 193 -4.85 11.90 -14.71
C PHE A 193 -5.46 12.30 -16.05
N ASP A 194 -4.67 12.18 -17.12
CA ASP A 194 -5.13 12.55 -18.46
C ASP A 194 -6.23 11.63 -18.95
N GLU A 195 -6.12 10.32 -18.63
CA GLU A 195 -7.16 9.32 -18.88
C GLU A 195 -7.21 8.30 -17.72
N CYS A 196 -8.33 7.60 -17.64
CA CYS A 196 -8.46 6.43 -16.78
C CYS A 196 -9.46 5.47 -17.41
N VAL A 197 -9.10 4.19 -17.50
CA VAL A 197 -9.94 3.14 -18.12
C VAL A 197 -10.35 2.10 -17.08
N SER A 198 -11.53 1.49 -17.29
CA SER A 198 -12.00 0.41 -16.43
C SER A 198 -11.53 -0.94 -16.95
N HIS A 199 -10.83 -1.70 -16.10
CA HIS A 199 -10.49 -3.10 -16.42
C HIS A 199 -11.69 -4.05 -16.34
N LEU A 200 -12.85 -3.58 -15.86
CA LEU A 200 -14.11 -4.32 -15.83
C LEU A 200 -14.89 -4.18 -17.14
N ASP A 201 -14.51 -3.20 -17.96
CA ASP A 201 -15.10 -3.04 -19.29
C ASP A 201 -14.75 -4.25 -20.17
N PRO A 202 -15.72 -4.85 -20.89
CA PRO A 202 -15.43 -5.90 -21.87
C PRO A 202 -14.42 -5.47 -22.93
N ASP A 203 -14.44 -4.19 -23.34
CA ASP A 203 -13.57 -3.60 -24.35
C ASP A 203 -12.30 -2.95 -23.75
N TYR A 204 -11.91 -3.33 -22.51
CA TYR A 204 -10.75 -2.79 -21.80
C TYR A 204 -9.46 -2.70 -22.65
N PRO A 205 -9.04 -3.73 -23.43
CA PRO A 205 -7.83 -3.65 -24.23
C PRO A 205 -7.88 -2.55 -25.29
N GLU A 206 -9.04 -2.32 -25.90
CA GLU A 206 -9.25 -1.28 -26.90
C GLU A 206 -9.35 0.10 -26.24
N ALA A 207 -10.03 0.23 -25.11
CA ALA A 207 -10.08 1.46 -24.34
C ALA A 207 -8.67 1.90 -23.88
N LEU A 208 -7.85 0.95 -23.43
CA LEU A 208 -6.46 1.24 -23.07
C LEU A 208 -5.63 1.64 -24.29
N ARG A 209 -5.82 1.00 -25.44
CA ARG A 209 -5.17 1.37 -26.69
C ARG A 209 -5.50 2.81 -27.08
N ALA A 210 -6.76 3.18 -27.00
CA ALA A 210 -7.21 4.54 -27.32
C ALA A 210 -6.66 5.59 -26.34
N ALA A 211 -6.54 5.23 -25.05
CA ALA A 211 -5.97 6.10 -24.01
C ALA A 211 -4.45 6.28 -24.15
N CYS A 212 -3.74 5.32 -24.78
CA CYS A 212 -2.30 5.31 -24.98
C CYS A 212 -1.96 5.26 -26.47
N PRO A 213 -2.26 6.31 -27.29
CA PRO A 213 -2.09 6.29 -28.73
C PRO A 213 -0.62 6.09 -29.15
N ASP A 214 0.33 6.63 -28.39
CA ASP A 214 1.77 6.56 -28.64
C ASP A 214 2.47 5.41 -27.90
N GLY A 215 1.70 4.47 -27.33
CA GLY A 215 2.22 3.38 -26.52
C GLY A 215 2.47 3.78 -25.06
N ILE A 216 3.20 2.92 -24.33
CA ILE A 216 3.45 3.05 -22.90
C ILE A 216 4.97 3.03 -22.63
N ASP A 217 5.50 4.09 -22.05
CA ASP A 217 6.92 4.23 -21.72
C ASP A 217 7.25 3.78 -20.30
N VAL A 218 6.29 3.95 -19.38
CA VAL A 218 6.43 3.55 -17.98
C VAL A 218 5.15 2.84 -17.50
N TYR A 219 5.33 1.72 -16.83
CA TYR A 219 4.22 0.99 -16.21
C TYR A 219 4.47 0.77 -14.71
N PHE A 220 3.54 1.25 -13.88
CA PHE A 220 3.54 0.97 -12.45
C PHE A 220 2.58 -0.20 -12.17
N GLU A 221 3.14 -1.37 -11.96
CA GLU A 221 2.40 -2.63 -11.83
C GLU A 221 2.00 -2.92 -10.38
N ASN A 222 0.69 -2.97 -10.13
CA ASN A 222 0.11 -3.33 -8.83
C ASN A 222 -0.83 -4.55 -8.90
N VAL A 223 -1.22 -5.01 -10.10
CA VAL A 223 -2.38 -5.91 -10.28
C VAL A 223 -2.04 -7.26 -10.89
N GLY A 224 -1.31 -7.30 -12.01
CA GLY A 224 -1.09 -8.51 -12.79
C GLY A 224 -2.33 -8.96 -13.59
N GLY A 225 -2.35 -10.23 -14.03
CA GLY A 225 -3.47 -10.88 -14.72
C GLY A 225 -4.00 -10.08 -15.91
N LYS A 226 -5.34 -10.03 -16.06
CA LYS A 226 -6.03 -9.35 -17.17
C LYS A 226 -5.56 -7.89 -17.39
N VAL A 227 -5.22 -7.18 -16.32
CA VAL A 227 -4.74 -5.79 -16.44
C VAL A 227 -3.39 -5.76 -17.14
N PHE A 228 -2.47 -6.59 -16.71
CA PHE A 228 -1.15 -6.71 -17.34
C PHE A 228 -1.23 -7.22 -18.79
N GLU A 229 -2.11 -8.17 -19.08
CA GLU A 229 -2.34 -8.70 -20.44
C GLU A 229 -2.75 -7.58 -21.43
N GLY A 230 -3.54 -6.61 -20.97
CA GLY A 230 -3.91 -5.44 -21.79
C GLY A 230 -2.77 -4.44 -21.97
N VAL A 231 -1.91 -4.29 -20.95
CA VAL A 231 -0.75 -3.37 -20.97
C VAL A 231 0.39 -3.92 -21.83
N LEU A 232 0.70 -5.20 -21.70
CA LEU A 232 1.88 -5.85 -22.29
C LEU A 232 2.08 -5.51 -23.78
N PRO A 233 1.09 -5.65 -24.69
CA PRO A 233 1.26 -5.37 -26.12
C PRO A 233 1.39 -3.87 -26.45
N ARG A 234 1.26 -2.98 -25.49
CA ARG A 234 1.32 -1.52 -25.63
C ARG A 234 2.63 -0.92 -25.15
N LEU A 235 3.48 -1.71 -24.47
CA LEU A 235 4.78 -1.23 -23.99
C LEU A 235 5.71 -0.87 -25.16
N ASN A 236 6.25 0.32 -25.11
CA ASN A 236 7.25 0.80 -26.05
C ASN A 236 8.58 0.06 -25.89
N THR A 237 9.39 0.04 -26.92
CA THR A 237 10.76 -0.47 -26.84
C THR A 237 11.54 0.27 -25.74
N LYS A 238 12.18 -0.48 -24.83
CA LYS A 238 12.88 0.03 -23.62
C LYS A 238 11.96 0.66 -22.58
N ALA A 239 10.67 0.38 -22.60
CA ALA A 239 9.78 0.80 -21.50
C ALA A 239 10.30 0.29 -20.16
N ARG A 240 9.97 1.03 -19.08
CA ARG A 240 10.39 0.74 -17.71
C ARG A 240 9.17 0.30 -16.89
N ILE A 241 9.32 -0.78 -16.15
CA ILE A 241 8.25 -1.30 -15.28
C ILE A 241 8.73 -1.32 -13.84
N THR A 242 8.01 -0.63 -12.95
CA THR A 242 8.11 -0.89 -11.51
C THR A 242 7.17 -2.03 -11.17
N LEU A 243 7.71 -3.16 -10.74
CA LEU A 243 6.94 -4.33 -10.29
C LEU A 243 6.69 -4.22 -8.78
N CYS A 244 5.61 -3.54 -8.41
CA CYS A 244 5.22 -3.28 -7.02
C CYS A 244 4.37 -4.42 -6.43
N GLY A 245 3.37 -4.91 -7.17
CA GLY A 245 2.48 -5.94 -6.68
C GLY A 245 1.67 -6.59 -7.80
N MET A 246 1.05 -7.72 -7.46
CA MET A 246 0.22 -8.52 -8.39
C MET A 246 -1.02 -9.00 -7.63
N ILE A 247 -1.83 -8.04 -7.14
CA ILE A 247 -2.95 -8.34 -6.24
C ILE A 247 -3.95 -9.35 -6.83
N ALA A 248 -4.15 -9.36 -8.15
CA ALA A 248 -5.03 -10.32 -8.81
C ALA A 248 -4.58 -11.78 -8.63
N GLN A 249 -3.30 -12.02 -8.31
CA GLN A 249 -2.70 -13.35 -8.15
C GLN A 249 -2.48 -13.73 -6.68
N TYR A 250 -2.78 -12.83 -5.72
CA TYR A 250 -2.54 -13.11 -4.29
C TYR A 250 -3.49 -14.15 -3.71
N GLY A 251 -4.66 -14.34 -4.29
CA GLY A 251 -5.60 -15.38 -3.88
C GLY A 251 -5.15 -16.77 -4.30
N ASP A 252 -4.78 -16.93 -5.56
CA ASP A 252 -4.30 -18.18 -6.12
C ASP A 252 -3.39 -17.92 -7.32
N SER A 253 -2.23 -18.52 -7.30
CA SER A 253 -1.22 -18.47 -8.38
C SER A 253 -0.85 -19.87 -8.87
N GLY A 254 -1.71 -20.86 -8.63
CA GLY A 254 -1.46 -22.25 -9.04
C GLY A 254 -0.24 -22.89 -8.36
N GLY A 255 0.09 -22.45 -7.12
CA GLY A 255 1.25 -22.94 -6.36
C GLY A 255 2.58 -22.30 -6.76
N GLN A 256 2.61 -21.45 -7.78
CA GLN A 256 3.79 -20.66 -8.18
C GLN A 256 3.80 -19.32 -7.45
N SER A 257 4.94 -18.63 -7.43
CA SER A 257 4.95 -17.27 -6.95
C SER A 257 4.21 -16.33 -7.94
N PRO A 258 3.42 -15.36 -7.46
CA PRO A 258 2.77 -14.37 -8.34
C PRO A 258 3.76 -13.68 -9.30
N ARG A 259 4.98 -13.43 -8.83
CA ARG A 259 6.04 -12.83 -9.63
C ARG A 259 6.50 -13.73 -10.76
N ASP A 260 6.67 -15.04 -10.51
CA ASP A 260 7.12 -15.99 -11.53
C ASP A 260 6.06 -16.16 -12.61
N VAL A 261 4.79 -16.23 -12.24
CA VAL A 261 3.65 -16.25 -13.18
C VAL A 261 3.66 -15.01 -14.06
N TRP A 262 3.83 -13.83 -13.46
CA TRP A 262 3.88 -12.56 -14.18
C TRP A 262 5.08 -12.47 -15.14
N LEU A 263 6.28 -12.85 -14.68
CA LEU A 263 7.49 -12.88 -15.49
C LEU A 263 7.36 -13.83 -16.68
N ALA A 264 6.83 -15.04 -16.45
CA ALA A 264 6.63 -16.05 -17.50
C ALA A 264 5.65 -15.54 -18.57
N ALA A 265 4.59 -14.86 -18.18
CA ALA A 265 3.59 -14.31 -19.11
C ALA A 265 4.17 -13.23 -20.04
N GLY A 266 5.15 -12.45 -19.58
CA GLY A 266 5.74 -11.33 -20.35
C GLY A 266 7.09 -11.60 -20.97
N GLU A 267 7.81 -12.68 -20.60
CA GLU A 267 9.23 -12.92 -20.91
C GLU A 267 9.58 -12.79 -22.40
N PRO A 268 8.88 -13.40 -23.35
CA PRO A 268 9.22 -13.25 -24.78
C PRO A 268 9.11 -11.81 -25.26
N PHE A 269 8.11 -11.07 -24.77
CA PHE A 269 7.89 -9.67 -25.12
C PHE A 269 8.94 -8.77 -24.46
N PHE A 270 9.22 -8.99 -23.18
CA PHE A 270 10.23 -8.21 -22.45
C PHE A 270 11.59 -8.26 -23.12
N ARG A 271 12.00 -9.44 -23.56
CA ARG A 271 13.27 -9.64 -24.27
C ARG A 271 13.26 -8.93 -25.62
N SER A 272 12.21 -9.10 -26.42
CA SER A 272 12.11 -8.52 -27.78
C SER A 272 12.09 -7.00 -27.75
N GLN A 273 11.38 -6.40 -26.79
CA GLN A 273 11.25 -4.95 -26.64
C GLN A 273 12.31 -4.34 -25.71
N LYS A 274 13.22 -5.14 -25.15
CA LYS A 274 14.27 -4.68 -24.20
C LYS A 274 13.68 -3.96 -22.99
N ILE A 275 12.56 -4.46 -22.45
CA ILE A 275 11.87 -3.87 -21.32
C ILE A 275 12.78 -3.92 -20.09
N GLN A 276 12.81 -2.82 -19.32
CA GLN A 276 13.52 -2.72 -18.06
C GLN A 276 12.55 -2.98 -16.91
N ILE A 277 12.78 -4.03 -16.13
CA ILE A 277 11.94 -4.39 -15.01
C ILE A 277 12.66 -4.09 -13.71
N HIS A 278 12.04 -3.26 -12.87
CA HIS A 278 12.52 -2.89 -11.56
C HIS A 278 11.64 -3.55 -10.49
N PRO A 279 12.07 -4.68 -9.90
CA PRO A 279 11.39 -5.22 -8.73
C PRO A 279 11.42 -4.21 -7.60
N LEU A 280 10.28 -4.02 -6.94
CA LEU A 280 10.19 -3.05 -5.88
C LEU A 280 9.87 -3.76 -4.56
N PHE A 281 10.81 -3.69 -3.62
CA PHE A 281 10.59 -3.94 -2.20
C PHE A 281 10.89 -2.66 -1.44
N VAL A 282 9.89 -2.06 -0.83
CA VAL A 282 10.02 -0.73 -0.21
C VAL A 282 11.07 -0.68 0.90
N GLY A 283 11.33 -1.81 1.58
CA GLY A 283 12.38 -1.91 2.60
C GLY A 283 13.77 -1.52 2.10
N ASP A 284 14.08 -1.77 0.83
CA ASP A 284 15.39 -1.43 0.23
C ASP A 284 15.63 0.09 0.14
N PHE A 285 14.57 0.89 0.29
CA PHE A 285 14.59 2.35 0.14
C PHE A 285 14.45 3.09 1.50
N VAL A 286 14.22 2.37 2.60
CA VAL A 286 13.96 2.99 3.91
C VAL A 286 15.17 3.78 4.38
N ASP A 287 16.32 3.14 4.52
CA ASP A 287 17.52 3.79 5.08
C ASP A 287 18.04 4.91 4.19
N SER A 288 17.94 4.74 2.87
CA SER A 288 18.51 5.68 1.89
C SER A 288 17.58 6.82 1.48
N HIS A 289 16.26 6.63 1.49
CA HIS A 289 15.32 7.57 0.88
C HIS A 289 14.17 8.03 1.79
N GLN A 290 13.95 7.40 2.96
CA GLN A 290 12.79 7.77 3.79
C GLN A 290 12.81 9.25 4.20
N ALA A 291 13.96 9.80 4.57
CA ALA A 291 14.07 11.19 5.02
C ALA A 291 13.76 12.17 3.88
N GLU A 292 14.34 11.95 2.71
CA GLU A 292 14.11 12.76 1.52
C GLU A 292 12.65 12.67 1.06
N PHE A 293 12.10 11.46 1.02
CA PHE A 293 10.68 11.21 0.70
C PHE A 293 9.75 12.00 1.63
N LEU A 294 9.96 11.93 2.95
CA LEU A 294 9.11 12.61 3.92
C LEU A 294 9.16 14.14 3.75
N ALA A 295 10.34 14.69 3.49
CA ALA A 295 10.50 16.12 3.22
C ALA A 295 9.76 16.53 1.93
N LEU A 296 10.01 15.84 0.82
CA LEU A 296 9.39 16.12 -0.49
C LEU A 296 7.86 15.98 -0.45
N MET A 297 7.38 14.87 0.11
CA MET A 297 5.94 14.62 0.16
C MET A 297 5.23 15.58 1.12
N GLY A 298 5.86 15.94 2.24
CA GLY A 298 5.36 16.98 3.13
C GLY A 298 5.20 18.32 2.42
N ASP A 299 6.18 18.70 1.58
CA ASP A 299 6.10 19.90 0.74
C ASP A 299 4.96 19.83 -0.29
N TYR A 300 4.81 18.68 -0.95
CA TYR A 300 3.73 18.50 -1.93
C TYR A 300 2.34 18.58 -1.30
N LEU A 301 2.17 18.02 -0.10
CA LEU A 301 0.90 18.11 0.62
C LEU A 301 0.58 19.54 1.07
N ARG A 302 1.55 20.26 1.64
CA ARG A 302 1.38 21.68 2.02
C ARG A 302 1.02 22.56 0.84
N GLN A 303 1.58 22.28 -0.33
CA GLN A 303 1.32 23.00 -1.58
C GLN A 303 0.08 22.46 -2.32
N GLN A 304 -0.62 21.49 -1.79
CA GLN A 304 -1.77 20.80 -2.42
C GLN A 304 -1.45 20.25 -3.82
N LYS A 305 -0.19 19.92 -4.08
CA LYS A 305 0.28 19.29 -5.33
C LYS A 305 -0.04 17.80 -5.41
N VAL A 306 -0.16 17.15 -4.27
CA VAL A 306 -0.59 15.77 -4.12
C VAL A 306 -1.78 15.73 -3.18
N ILE A 307 -2.85 15.08 -3.62
CA ILE A 307 -4.02 14.79 -2.81
C ILE A 307 -4.13 13.27 -2.62
N TYR A 308 -4.89 12.85 -1.61
CA TYR A 308 -5.08 11.43 -1.33
C TYR A 308 -6.47 11.16 -0.76
N LEU A 309 -6.91 9.93 -0.94
CA LEU A 309 -8.17 9.44 -0.39
C LEU A 309 -7.90 8.28 0.55
N GLU A 310 -8.54 8.31 1.71
CA GLU A 310 -8.52 7.26 2.73
C GLU A 310 -9.93 6.68 2.89
N ASP A 311 -10.01 5.36 2.96
CA ASP A 311 -11.25 4.58 3.14
C ASP A 311 -11.29 4.08 4.59
N PHE A 312 -12.02 4.81 5.44
CA PHE A 312 -12.08 4.52 6.86
C PHE A 312 -13.14 3.45 7.20
N ARG A 313 -12.74 2.46 7.99
CA ARG A 313 -13.58 1.37 8.49
C ARG A 313 -13.63 1.44 10.02
N PRO A 314 -14.81 1.62 10.65
CA PRO A 314 -14.90 1.85 12.09
C PRO A 314 -14.82 0.54 12.90
N GLY A 315 -14.00 0.54 13.96
CA GLY A 315 -13.84 -0.56 14.91
C GLY A 315 -12.86 -1.65 14.46
N LEU A 316 -12.04 -2.13 15.39
CA LEU A 316 -11.08 -3.19 15.15
C LEU A 316 -11.73 -4.51 14.71
N GLU A 317 -12.98 -4.71 15.14
CA GLU A 317 -13.78 -5.90 14.88
C GLU A 317 -14.02 -6.15 13.39
N VAL A 318 -14.09 -5.07 12.58
CA VAL A 318 -14.33 -5.19 11.14
C VAL A 318 -13.09 -5.52 10.32
N ALA A 319 -11.90 -5.57 10.94
CA ALA A 319 -10.63 -5.70 10.22
C ALA A 319 -10.57 -6.91 9.27
N PRO A 320 -11.00 -8.14 9.62
CA PRO A 320 -10.99 -9.28 8.71
C PRO A 320 -11.89 -9.07 7.49
N ALA A 321 -13.11 -8.59 7.69
CA ALA A 321 -14.08 -8.34 6.61
C ALA A 321 -13.58 -7.23 5.67
N ALA A 322 -13.12 -6.11 6.23
CA ALA A 322 -12.56 -4.99 5.47
C ALA A 322 -11.30 -5.40 4.69
N PHE A 323 -10.46 -6.28 5.27
CA PHE A 323 -9.29 -6.83 4.60
C PHE A 323 -9.67 -7.70 3.39
N GLY A 324 -10.63 -8.61 3.55
CA GLY A 324 -11.14 -9.42 2.47
C GLY A 324 -11.81 -8.60 1.36
N GLU A 325 -12.55 -7.55 1.71
CA GLU A 325 -13.16 -6.61 0.76
C GLU A 325 -12.08 -5.84 -0.03
N MET A 326 -11.07 -5.30 0.66
CA MET A 326 -9.95 -4.59 0.03
C MET A 326 -9.22 -5.48 -0.98
N LEU A 327 -8.92 -6.73 -0.62
CA LEU A 327 -8.22 -7.66 -1.53
C LEU A 327 -9.00 -7.99 -2.79
N ARG A 328 -10.34 -7.88 -2.74
CA ARG A 328 -11.24 -8.04 -3.90
C ARG A 328 -11.54 -6.72 -4.62
N GLY A 329 -10.85 -5.64 -4.26
CA GLY A 329 -11.00 -4.32 -4.88
C GLY A 329 -12.26 -3.56 -4.45
N GLY A 330 -12.89 -3.90 -3.32
CA GLY A 330 -14.07 -3.21 -2.80
C GLY A 330 -13.76 -1.88 -2.09
N ASN A 331 -12.47 -1.57 -1.83
CA ASN A 331 -12.04 -0.32 -1.21
C ASN A 331 -12.01 0.86 -2.19
N PHE A 332 -12.02 2.07 -1.64
CA PHE A 332 -11.81 3.30 -2.42
C PHE A 332 -10.73 4.17 -1.76
N GLY A 333 -9.54 4.18 -2.31
CA GLY A 333 -8.35 4.81 -1.71
C GLY A 333 -7.59 3.86 -0.76
N LYS A 334 -6.91 4.42 0.24
CA LYS A 334 -6.18 3.68 1.27
C LYS A 334 -7.12 3.19 2.36
N THR A 335 -7.22 1.87 2.56
CA THR A 335 -8.07 1.29 3.61
C THR A 335 -7.40 1.37 4.97
N LEU A 336 -8.09 2.02 5.91
CA LEU A 336 -7.69 2.19 7.31
C LEU A 336 -8.82 1.75 8.24
N VAL A 337 -8.48 1.01 9.29
CA VAL A 337 -9.42 0.73 10.38
C VAL A 337 -9.25 1.78 11.46
N VAL A 338 -10.32 2.47 11.82
CA VAL A 338 -10.37 3.39 12.96
C VAL A 338 -10.60 2.55 14.22
N VAL A 339 -9.52 2.25 14.94
CA VAL A 339 -9.58 1.45 16.18
C VAL A 339 -10.05 2.30 17.34
N LYS A 340 -9.58 3.55 17.38
CA LYS A 340 -10.01 4.56 18.34
C LYS A 340 -9.93 5.93 17.69
N ASP A 341 -10.98 6.75 17.88
CA ASP A 341 -10.99 8.13 17.40
C ASP A 341 -9.91 8.94 18.16
N PRO A 342 -8.99 9.63 17.45
CA PRO A 342 -7.99 10.48 18.08
C PRO A 342 -8.55 11.76 18.69
N SER A 343 -9.80 12.17 18.34
CA SER A 343 -10.43 13.37 18.89
C SER A 343 -10.49 13.32 20.40
N PRO A 344 -10.09 14.37 21.12
CA PRO A 344 -10.35 14.45 22.56
C PRO A 344 -11.86 14.45 22.80
N ARG A 345 -12.32 13.61 23.72
CA ARG A 345 -13.69 13.64 24.23
C ARG A 345 -13.89 14.85 25.11
#